data_9ad2c51e5a9032f1a24dcd51e8263598
#
_entry.id   9ad2c51e5a9032f1a24dcd51e8263598
#
_cell.length_a   1.000
_cell.length_b   1.000
_cell.length_c   1.000
_cell.angle_alpha   90.00
_cell.angle_beta   90.00
_cell.angle_gamma   90.00
#
_symmetry.space_group_name_H-M   'P 1'
#
loop_
_entity.id
_entity.type
_entity.pdbx_description
1 polymer ?
#
loop_
_entity_poly.entity_id
_entity_poly.type
_entity_poly.pdbx_seq_one_letter_code
_entity_poly.pdbx_strand_id
1 'polypeptide(L)'
;MSKILILPDIHSRTFWKEATKKYEQECDKIIFLGDYVDSYPDEGFTRKQAIRTLEEVIEYKLNNKEKTILLLGNHDCHYLIKNFPRSTRYDSSNAYKIRELYCQNKHLFKLAHEETINDKKYLFTHAGLMNSWIERNEDMIGEPTVDSLNHLLDNPRGISTLSEISNYRTWLGEKSGSIVWSDVREKIDLDDSIEYNIIPNADSIVEGYDYQIFGHTQQNKDPMITDKWACLDCRKAFILDEDGVLTQVTDEKTE
;
A
#
# COMPACT_ATOMS: atom_id res chain seq x y z
N MET A 1 7.08 22.27 10.55
CA MET A 1 7.78 21.00 10.82
C MET A 1 6.82 19.91 10.45
N SER A 2 6.98 19.31 9.26
CA SER A 2 5.98 18.34 8.75
C SER A 2 6.35 16.93 9.17
N LYS A 3 5.52 16.29 10.02
CA LYS A 3 5.67 14.89 10.39
C LYS A 3 4.52 14.09 9.81
N ILE A 4 4.81 12.90 9.28
CA ILE A 4 3.83 12.00 8.68
C ILE A 4 3.84 10.67 9.44
N LEU A 5 2.68 10.29 10.01
CA LEU A 5 2.47 8.95 10.56
C LEU A 5 2.06 8.01 9.41
N ILE A 6 2.76 6.90 9.25
CA ILE A 6 2.56 5.92 8.18
C ILE A 6 2.13 4.59 8.78
N LEU A 7 1.04 4.05 8.27
CA LEU A 7 0.35 2.86 8.76
C LEU A 7 0.19 1.84 7.62
N PRO A 8 1.16 0.92 7.44
CA PRO A 8 1.10 -0.09 6.39
C PRO A 8 0.16 -1.24 6.73
N ASP A 9 -0.38 -1.88 5.73
CA ASP A 9 -1.01 -3.21 5.70
C ASP A 9 -1.76 -3.61 6.98
N ILE A 10 -2.95 -3.07 7.15
CA ILE A 10 -3.72 -3.15 8.42
C ILE A 10 -4.19 -4.58 8.71
N HIS A 11 -4.77 -5.29 7.73
CA HIS A 11 -5.22 -6.68 7.86
C HIS A 11 -5.94 -7.00 9.17
N SER A 12 -6.87 -6.14 9.58
CA SER A 12 -7.65 -6.25 10.83
C SER A 12 -6.86 -6.02 12.13
N ARG A 13 -5.57 -5.73 12.06
CA ARG A 13 -4.72 -5.47 13.24
C ARG A 13 -5.07 -4.16 13.91
N THR A 14 -4.64 -3.99 15.17
CA THR A 14 -5.01 -2.84 16.01
C THR A 14 -3.86 -1.85 16.25
N PHE A 15 -2.65 -2.15 15.79
CA PHE A 15 -1.46 -1.31 16.02
C PHE A 15 -1.66 0.15 15.57
N TRP A 16 -2.46 0.38 14.52
CA TRP A 16 -2.77 1.71 14.03
C TRP A 16 -3.54 2.57 15.05
N LYS A 17 -4.39 1.94 15.90
CA LYS A 17 -5.14 2.65 16.96
C LYS A 17 -4.22 3.18 18.04
N GLU A 18 -3.23 2.38 18.44
CA GLU A 18 -2.22 2.79 19.41
C GLU A 18 -1.33 3.89 18.84
N ALA A 19 -0.89 3.71 17.58
CA ALA A 19 -0.09 4.70 16.89
C ALA A 19 -0.82 6.03 16.72
N THR A 20 -2.07 6.03 16.23
CA THR A 20 -2.86 7.26 16.09
C THR A 20 -3.12 7.91 17.43
N LYS A 21 -3.55 7.16 18.44
CA LYS A 21 -3.78 7.69 19.80
C LYS A 21 -2.55 8.40 20.38
N LYS A 22 -1.35 7.89 20.07
CA LYS A 22 -0.10 8.42 20.63
C LYS A 22 0.46 9.59 19.81
N TYR A 23 0.39 9.52 18.49
CA TYR A 23 1.15 10.39 17.60
C TYR A 23 0.31 11.34 16.74
N GLU A 24 -1.02 11.20 16.69
CA GLU A 24 -1.84 12.02 15.79
C GLU A 24 -1.70 13.52 16.04
N GLN A 25 -1.47 13.95 17.27
CA GLN A 25 -1.32 15.38 17.61
C GLN A 25 0.04 15.94 17.18
N GLU A 26 1.05 15.07 17.02
CA GLU A 26 2.40 15.46 16.63
C GLU A 26 2.62 15.42 15.11
N CYS A 27 1.73 14.75 14.37
CA CYS A 27 1.85 14.55 12.94
C CYS A 27 0.89 15.46 12.18
N ASP A 28 1.32 16.03 11.06
CA ASP A 28 0.50 16.85 10.16
C ASP A 28 -0.33 15.99 9.22
N LYS A 29 0.16 14.81 8.89
CA LYS A 29 -0.52 13.82 8.03
C LYS A 29 -0.47 12.43 8.64
N ILE A 30 -1.47 11.62 8.30
CA ILE A 30 -1.58 10.20 8.66
C ILE A 30 -1.94 9.44 7.40
N ILE A 31 -1.05 8.58 6.94
CA ILE A 31 -1.19 7.85 5.68
C ILE A 31 -1.33 6.36 5.98
N PHE A 32 -2.48 5.80 5.62
CA PHE A 32 -2.70 4.37 5.61
C PHE A 32 -2.34 3.83 4.22
N LEU A 33 -1.50 2.81 4.15
CA LEU A 33 -1.03 2.26 2.88
C LEU A 33 -1.94 1.16 2.29
N GLY A 34 -3.11 0.90 2.89
CA GLY A 34 -4.09 -0.05 2.35
C GLY A 34 -4.19 -1.37 3.12
N ASP A 35 -4.87 -2.33 2.49
CA ASP A 35 -5.10 -3.68 2.99
C ASP A 35 -5.77 -3.71 4.37
N TYR A 36 -6.97 -3.14 4.48
CA TYR A 36 -7.67 -2.98 5.77
C TYR A 36 -8.29 -4.28 6.28
N VAL A 37 -8.69 -5.17 5.38
CA VAL A 37 -9.40 -6.43 5.63
C VAL A 37 -8.51 -7.65 5.37
N ASP A 38 -9.08 -8.85 5.32
CA ASP A 38 -8.40 -10.09 4.95
C ASP A 38 -7.19 -10.43 5.85
N SER A 39 -7.46 -10.55 7.16
CA SER A 39 -6.46 -10.95 8.15
C SER A 39 -5.79 -12.29 7.85
N TYR A 40 -4.59 -12.48 8.36
CA TYR A 40 -3.89 -13.75 8.29
C TYR A 40 -4.55 -14.79 9.22
N PRO A 41 -4.72 -16.06 8.79
CA PRO A 41 -5.42 -17.08 9.57
C PRO A 41 -4.78 -17.38 10.92
N ASP A 42 -3.45 -17.27 11.01
CA ASP A 42 -2.64 -17.49 12.21
C ASP A 42 -2.73 -16.38 13.25
N GLU A 43 -3.24 -15.21 12.86
CA GLU A 43 -3.40 -14.06 13.75
C GLU A 43 -4.73 -14.08 14.55
N GLY A 44 -5.60 -15.03 14.28
CA GLY A 44 -6.81 -15.29 15.08
C GLY A 44 -7.92 -14.25 14.96
N PHE A 45 -7.82 -13.29 14.03
CA PHE A 45 -8.89 -12.33 13.81
C PHE A 45 -10.12 -12.97 13.16
N THR A 46 -11.29 -12.62 13.66
CA THR A 46 -12.55 -13.06 13.08
C THR A 46 -12.95 -12.20 11.88
N ARG A 47 -13.73 -12.76 10.96
CA ARG A 47 -14.33 -12.01 9.84
C ARG A 47 -15.12 -10.78 10.28
N LYS A 48 -15.78 -10.87 11.45
CA LYS A 48 -16.50 -9.73 12.03
C LYS A 48 -15.56 -8.61 12.45
N GLN A 49 -14.37 -8.95 12.99
CA GLN A 49 -13.35 -7.95 13.32
C GLN A 49 -12.79 -7.27 12.07
N ALA A 50 -12.60 -8.01 10.97
CA ALA A 50 -12.15 -7.43 9.71
C ALA A 50 -13.11 -6.33 9.19
N ILE A 51 -14.42 -6.61 9.19
CA ILE A 51 -15.45 -5.63 8.82
C ILE A 51 -15.40 -4.42 9.76
N ARG A 52 -15.34 -4.68 11.07
CA ARG A 52 -15.28 -3.63 12.07
C ARG A 52 -14.05 -2.74 11.92
N THR A 53 -12.89 -3.32 11.60
CA THR A 53 -11.67 -2.54 11.35
C THR A 53 -11.86 -1.57 10.18
N LEU A 54 -12.46 -2.03 9.08
CA LEU A 54 -12.77 -1.14 7.95
C LEU A 54 -13.75 -0.02 8.34
N GLU A 55 -14.83 -0.36 9.08
CA GLU A 55 -15.78 0.63 9.60
C GLU A 55 -15.07 1.69 10.46
N GLU A 56 -14.19 1.27 11.37
CA GLU A 56 -13.44 2.16 12.27
C GLU A 56 -12.40 3.03 11.54
N VAL A 57 -11.73 2.50 10.50
CA VAL A 57 -10.80 3.28 9.67
C VAL A 57 -11.56 4.35 8.86
N ILE A 58 -12.71 4.00 8.28
CA ILE A 58 -13.57 4.96 7.58
C ILE A 58 -14.05 6.06 8.55
N GLU A 59 -14.51 5.69 9.74
CA GLU A 59 -14.93 6.65 10.76
C GLU A 59 -13.78 7.56 11.18
N TYR A 60 -12.58 7.00 11.38
CA TYR A 60 -11.38 7.77 11.68
C TYR A 60 -11.06 8.80 10.60
N LYS A 61 -11.13 8.41 9.32
CA LYS A 61 -10.97 9.33 8.18
C LYS A 61 -12.02 10.44 8.18
N LEU A 62 -13.29 10.11 8.43
CA LEU A 62 -14.38 11.09 8.43
C LEU A 62 -14.23 12.14 9.55
N ASN A 63 -13.67 11.73 10.70
CA ASN A 63 -13.40 12.62 11.83
C ASN A 63 -12.12 13.45 11.65
N ASN A 64 -11.18 13.00 10.81
CA ASN A 64 -9.86 13.61 10.58
C ASN A 64 -9.59 13.88 9.10
N LYS A 65 -10.57 14.46 8.38
CA LYS A 65 -10.65 14.53 6.91
C LYS A 65 -9.40 15.05 6.23
N GLU A 66 -8.88 16.20 6.67
CA GLU A 66 -7.76 16.90 6.01
C GLU A 66 -6.40 16.27 6.33
N LYS A 67 -6.33 15.57 7.45
CA LYS A 67 -5.09 15.01 7.97
C LYS A 67 -4.85 13.57 7.52
N THR A 68 -5.91 12.79 7.30
CA THR A 68 -5.82 11.37 7.02
C THR A 68 -5.94 11.07 5.53
N ILE A 69 -5.04 10.26 5.01
CA ILE A 69 -5.05 9.72 3.65
C ILE A 69 -5.27 8.21 3.74
N LEU A 70 -6.22 7.68 2.96
CA LEU A 70 -6.47 6.25 2.85
C LEU A 70 -6.08 5.78 1.45
N LEU A 71 -5.07 4.93 1.34
CA LEU A 71 -4.72 4.26 0.09
C LEU A 71 -5.45 2.92 -0.01
N LEU A 72 -5.65 2.43 -1.24
CA LEU A 72 -6.20 1.11 -1.53
C LEU A 72 -5.06 0.13 -1.76
N GLY A 73 -5.14 -1.02 -1.11
CA GLY A 73 -4.33 -2.18 -1.43
C GLY A 73 -5.07 -3.17 -2.32
N ASN A 74 -4.38 -4.25 -2.70
CA ASN A 74 -4.96 -5.30 -3.54
C ASN A 74 -6.10 -6.04 -2.82
N HIS A 75 -6.03 -6.19 -1.48
CA HIS A 75 -7.09 -6.76 -0.66
C HIS A 75 -8.32 -5.85 -0.50
N ASP A 76 -8.19 -4.57 -0.81
CA ASP A 76 -9.30 -3.62 -0.85
C ASP A 76 -9.92 -3.58 -2.24
N CYS A 77 -9.07 -3.53 -3.27
CA CYS A 77 -9.48 -3.46 -4.68
C CYS A 77 -10.36 -4.64 -5.09
N HIS A 78 -10.09 -5.86 -4.60
CA HIS A 78 -10.89 -7.02 -4.99
C HIS A 78 -12.33 -7.03 -4.41
N TYR A 79 -12.61 -6.21 -3.39
CA TYR A 79 -13.97 -5.96 -2.94
C TYR A 79 -14.61 -4.78 -3.67
N LEU A 80 -13.86 -3.68 -3.82
CA LEU A 80 -14.36 -2.45 -4.44
C LEU A 80 -14.65 -2.65 -5.94
N ILE A 81 -13.72 -3.30 -6.66
CA ILE A 81 -13.74 -3.39 -8.12
C ILE A 81 -14.31 -4.75 -8.57
N LYS A 82 -15.34 -4.70 -9.41
CA LYS A 82 -15.94 -5.93 -9.98
C LYS A 82 -14.95 -6.65 -10.88
N ASN A 83 -14.82 -7.98 -10.70
CA ASN A 83 -13.91 -8.87 -11.43
C ASN A 83 -12.41 -8.59 -11.22
N PHE A 84 -12.05 -7.86 -10.20
CA PHE A 84 -10.64 -7.70 -9.82
C PHE A 84 -10.03 -9.06 -9.38
N PRO A 85 -8.74 -9.32 -9.61
CA PRO A 85 -8.08 -10.52 -9.15
C PRO A 85 -8.23 -10.69 -7.63
N ARG A 86 -8.64 -11.88 -7.20
CA ARG A 86 -8.84 -12.18 -5.78
C ARG A 86 -7.56 -12.72 -5.17
N SER A 87 -7.21 -12.21 -4.01
CA SER A 87 -6.17 -12.81 -3.17
C SER A 87 -6.64 -14.11 -2.51
N THR A 88 -5.71 -14.85 -1.94
CA THR A 88 -5.97 -16.14 -1.26
C THR A 88 -6.84 -16.01 -0.01
N ARG A 89 -6.92 -14.82 0.60
CA ARG A 89 -7.66 -14.53 1.85
C ARG A 89 -9.02 -13.87 1.63
N TYR A 90 -9.50 -13.78 0.40
CA TYR A 90 -10.79 -13.18 0.07
C TYR A 90 -11.95 -13.80 0.86
N ASP A 91 -12.68 -13.01 1.64
CA ASP A 91 -13.85 -13.46 2.40
C ASP A 91 -15.13 -13.44 1.55
N SER A 92 -15.38 -14.54 0.86
CA SER A 92 -16.59 -14.68 0.02
C SER A 92 -17.90 -14.59 0.81
N SER A 93 -17.88 -14.92 2.10
CA SER A 93 -19.09 -14.94 2.94
C SER A 93 -19.58 -13.55 3.29
N ASN A 94 -18.68 -12.58 3.44
CA ASN A 94 -18.98 -11.20 3.79
C ASN A 94 -18.67 -10.20 2.67
N ALA A 95 -18.30 -10.70 1.49
CA ALA A 95 -17.87 -9.87 0.36
C ALA A 95 -18.91 -8.79 0.00
N TYR A 96 -20.20 -9.10 0.09
CA TYR A 96 -21.26 -8.10 -0.17
C TYR A 96 -21.19 -6.92 0.81
N LYS A 97 -21.08 -7.21 2.11
CA LYS A 97 -21.03 -6.17 3.15
C LYS A 97 -19.75 -5.33 3.05
N ILE A 98 -18.61 -5.97 2.84
CA ILE A 98 -17.33 -5.27 2.66
C ILE A 98 -17.37 -4.39 1.41
N ARG A 99 -17.88 -4.92 0.29
CA ARG A 99 -18.08 -4.16 -0.94
C ARG A 99 -18.99 -2.95 -0.74
N GLU A 100 -20.08 -3.13 -0.01
CA GLU A 100 -21.02 -2.03 0.28
C GLU A 100 -20.31 -0.88 1.00
N LEU A 101 -19.50 -1.17 2.03
CA LEU A 101 -18.71 -0.19 2.75
C LEU A 101 -17.76 0.58 1.83
N TYR A 102 -17.00 -0.13 0.98
CA TYR A 102 -16.11 0.52 0.01
C TYR A 102 -16.88 1.37 -1.01
N CYS A 103 -17.97 0.85 -1.58
CA CYS A 103 -18.72 1.57 -2.60
C CYS A 103 -19.36 2.86 -2.05
N GLN A 104 -19.90 2.83 -0.83
CA GLN A 104 -20.49 3.99 -0.18
C GLN A 104 -19.43 5.07 0.15
N ASN A 105 -18.19 4.66 0.38
CA ASN A 105 -17.10 5.51 0.82
C ASN A 105 -15.96 5.64 -0.21
N LYS A 106 -16.19 5.25 -1.49
CA LYS A 106 -15.16 5.22 -2.53
C LYS A 106 -14.36 6.52 -2.61
N HIS A 107 -15.01 7.67 -2.44
CA HIS A 107 -14.41 8.99 -2.53
C HIS A 107 -13.37 9.30 -1.44
N LEU A 108 -13.28 8.49 -0.38
CA LEU A 108 -12.29 8.64 0.69
C LEU A 108 -10.96 7.98 0.37
N PHE A 109 -10.95 7.07 -0.61
CA PHE A 109 -9.80 6.24 -0.94
C PHE A 109 -9.08 6.70 -2.20
N LYS A 110 -7.77 6.50 -2.23
CA LYS A 110 -6.86 6.83 -3.34
C LYS A 110 -5.96 5.66 -3.67
N LEU A 111 -5.29 5.68 -4.82
CA LEU A 111 -4.22 4.73 -5.19
C LEU A 111 -2.84 5.28 -4.83
N ALA A 112 -2.67 6.60 -4.92
CA ALA A 112 -1.41 7.27 -4.70
C ALA A 112 -1.60 8.59 -3.96
N HIS A 113 -0.57 8.99 -3.23
CA HIS A 113 -0.45 10.29 -2.58
C HIS A 113 1.01 10.75 -2.63
N GLU A 114 1.25 12.06 -2.66
CA GLU A 114 2.60 12.63 -2.62
C GLU A 114 2.72 13.71 -1.55
N GLU A 115 3.91 13.82 -0.99
CA GLU A 115 4.30 14.90 -0.08
C GLU A 115 5.72 15.36 -0.41
N THR A 116 5.99 16.64 -0.19
CA THR A 116 7.33 17.20 -0.32
C THR A 116 7.89 17.49 1.06
N ILE A 117 9.02 16.89 1.40
CA ILE A 117 9.71 17.05 2.67
C ILE A 117 11.17 17.38 2.38
N ASN A 118 11.67 18.48 2.91
CA ASN A 118 13.06 18.93 2.71
C ASN A 118 13.48 18.91 1.23
N ASP A 119 12.64 19.52 0.38
CA ASP A 119 12.79 19.60 -1.09
C ASP A 119 12.82 18.26 -1.83
N LYS A 120 12.54 17.14 -1.14
CA LYS A 120 12.41 15.81 -1.74
C LYS A 120 10.94 15.45 -1.91
N LYS A 121 10.60 14.89 -3.06
CA LYS A 121 9.25 14.45 -3.41
C LYS A 121 9.08 12.97 -3.11
N TYR A 122 8.20 12.68 -2.17
CA TYR A 122 7.88 11.31 -1.72
C TYR A 122 6.58 10.85 -2.36
N LEU A 123 6.60 9.65 -2.95
CA LEU A 123 5.41 8.96 -3.45
C LEU A 123 4.98 7.88 -2.46
N PHE A 124 3.72 7.90 -2.06
CA PHE A 124 3.09 6.87 -1.23
C PHE A 124 2.11 6.06 -2.07
N THR A 125 2.29 4.74 -2.07
CA THR A 125 1.43 3.79 -2.77
C THR A 125 1.26 2.53 -1.92
N HIS A 126 0.41 1.59 -2.36
CA HIS A 126 0.31 0.33 -1.62
C HIS A 126 1.52 -0.60 -1.87
N ALA A 127 1.87 -0.86 -3.13
CA ALA A 127 2.84 -1.90 -3.48
C ALA A 127 4.12 -1.40 -4.16
N GLY A 128 4.26 -0.08 -4.32
CA GLY A 128 5.34 0.53 -5.10
C GLY A 128 4.97 0.69 -6.58
N LEU A 129 5.63 1.61 -7.24
CA LEU A 129 5.44 1.93 -8.65
C LEU A 129 6.71 1.55 -9.42
N MET A 130 6.56 0.76 -10.50
CA MET A 130 7.66 0.24 -11.30
C MET A 130 7.63 0.84 -12.70
N ASN A 131 8.78 1.28 -13.23
CA ASN A 131 8.88 1.87 -14.57
C ASN A 131 8.38 0.93 -15.66
N SER A 132 8.74 -0.35 -15.59
CA SER A 132 8.30 -1.36 -16.56
C SER A 132 6.78 -1.53 -16.59
N TRP A 133 6.06 -1.28 -15.48
CA TRP A 133 4.61 -1.26 -15.49
C TRP A 133 4.07 0.03 -16.10
N ILE A 134 4.68 1.19 -15.83
CA ILE A 134 4.32 2.47 -16.44
C ILE A 134 4.48 2.39 -17.96
N GLU A 135 5.65 1.95 -18.44
CA GLU A 135 5.98 1.83 -19.86
C GLU A 135 4.97 0.92 -20.60
N ARG A 136 4.61 -0.23 -20.01
CA ARG A 136 3.60 -1.12 -20.61
C ARG A 136 2.20 -0.52 -20.70
N ASN A 137 1.91 0.46 -19.86
CA ASN A 137 0.61 1.09 -19.73
C ASN A 137 0.66 2.60 -20.03
N GLU A 138 1.66 3.05 -20.77
CA GLU A 138 1.90 4.47 -21.11
C GLU A 138 0.65 5.13 -21.70
N ASP A 139 -0.04 4.44 -22.60
CA ASP A 139 -1.31 4.89 -23.21
C ASP A 139 -2.40 5.24 -22.18
N MET A 140 -2.34 4.62 -20.99
CA MET A 140 -3.34 4.79 -19.94
C MET A 140 -2.87 5.72 -18.83
N ILE A 141 -1.60 5.66 -18.46
CA ILE A 141 -1.02 6.37 -17.35
C ILE A 141 -0.48 7.73 -17.79
N GLY A 142 0.19 7.79 -18.96
CA GLY A 142 0.96 8.94 -19.39
C GLY A 142 2.08 9.26 -18.40
N GLU A 143 2.21 10.52 -18.04
CA GLU A 143 3.09 10.96 -16.95
C GLU A 143 2.56 10.40 -15.60
N PRO A 144 3.37 9.70 -14.80
CA PRO A 144 2.94 9.03 -13.58
C PRO A 144 2.76 10.00 -12.40
N THR A 145 1.86 10.97 -12.55
CA THR A 145 1.45 11.88 -11.49
C THR A 145 0.44 11.22 -10.55
N VAL A 146 0.32 11.75 -9.32
CA VAL A 146 -0.72 11.29 -8.38
C VAL A 146 -2.11 11.36 -8.98
N ASP A 147 -2.38 12.39 -9.78
CA ASP A 147 -3.69 12.55 -10.43
C ASP A 147 -3.93 11.48 -11.50
N SER A 148 -2.96 11.22 -12.40
CA SER A 148 -3.08 10.18 -13.42
C SER A 148 -3.23 8.78 -12.80
N LEU A 149 -2.47 8.48 -11.75
CA LEU A 149 -2.55 7.22 -11.01
C LEU A 149 -3.92 7.03 -10.33
N ASN A 150 -4.43 8.05 -9.66
CA ASN A 150 -5.74 7.98 -9.01
C ASN A 150 -6.89 7.86 -10.03
N HIS A 151 -6.72 8.45 -11.22
CA HIS A 151 -7.73 8.38 -12.29
C HIS A 151 -7.93 6.96 -12.85
N LEU A 152 -6.99 6.03 -12.62
CA LEU A 152 -7.15 4.62 -13.00
C LEU A 152 -8.40 3.96 -12.39
N LEU A 153 -8.89 4.45 -11.25
CA LEU A 153 -10.13 3.95 -10.61
C LEU A 153 -11.42 4.37 -11.34
N ASP A 154 -11.34 5.31 -12.27
CA ASP A 154 -12.52 5.97 -12.82
C ASP A 154 -12.97 5.40 -14.18
N ASN A 155 -12.18 4.50 -14.76
CA ASN A 155 -12.51 3.95 -16.06
C ASN A 155 -12.15 2.46 -16.20
N PRO A 156 -12.83 1.71 -17.10
CA PRO A 156 -12.62 0.26 -17.27
C PRO A 156 -11.21 -0.12 -17.73
N ARG A 157 -10.54 0.72 -18.54
CA ARG A 157 -9.15 0.44 -18.98
C ARG A 157 -8.18 0.60 -17.82
N GLY A 158 -8.32 1.66 -17.02
CA GLY A 158 -7.54 1.86 -15.80
C GLY A 158 -7.71 0.70 -14.80
N ILE A 159 -8.94 0.20 -14.64
CA ILE A 159 -9.21 -1.00 -13.81
C ILE A 159 -8.50 -2.24 -14.37
N SER A 160 -8.46 -2.43 -15.69
CA SER A 160 -7.71 -3.52 -16.31
C SER A 160 -6.21 -3.41 -16.02
N THR A 161 -5.66 -2.22 -16.15
CA THR A 161 -4.26 -1.90 -15.84
C THR A 161 -3.93 -2.17 -14.35
N LEU A 162 -4.82 -1.77 -13.43
CA LEU A 162 -4.67 -2.06 -12.00
C LEU A 162 -4.73 -3.55 -11.66
N SER A 163 -5.38 -4.36 -12.49
CA SER A 163 -5.54 -5.81 -12.28
C SER A 163 -4.29 -6.62 -12.65
N GLU A 164 -3.21 -5.99 -13.10
CA GLU A 164 -1.96 -6.65 -13.43
C GLU A 164 -1.22 -7.10 -12.18
N ILE A 165 -1.15 -8.43 -12.00
CA ILE A 165 -0.40 -9.07 -10.89
C ILE A 165 1.05 -9.27 -11.32
N SER A 166 1.99 -9.11 -10.38
CA SER A 166 3.39 -9.50 -10.57
C SER A 166 3.54 -10.96 -10.96
N ASN A 167 4.43 -11.22 -11.89
CA ASN A 167 4.67 -12.56 -12.36
C ASN A 167 6.13 -12.78 -12.74
N TYR A 168 6.94 -13.26 -11.83
CA TYR A 168 8.37 -13.48 -12.04
C TYR A 168 8.78 -14.94 -12.20
N ARG A 169 7.85 -15.88 -12.30
CA ARG A 169 8.16 -17.32 -12.42
C ARG A 169 7.54 -17.99 -13.62
N THR A 170 7.15 -17.27 -14.65
CA THR A 170 6.56 -17.90 -15.82
C THR A 170 7.52 -17.89 -17.00
N TRP A 171 7.39 -18.92 -17.83
CA TRP A 171 8.02 -18.99 -19.15
C TRP A 171 7.66 -17.82 -20.11
N LEU A 172 6.73 -16.96 -19.73
CA LEU A 172 6.32 -15.75 -20.45
C LEU A 172 7.20 -14.53 -20.13
N GLY A 173 8.20 -14.67 -19.26
CA GLY A 173 9.08 -13.58 -18.82
C GLY A 173 8.60 -12.90 -17.54
N GLU A 174 9.47 -12.05 -17.00
CA GLU A 174 9.18 -11.26 -15.81
C GLU A 174 8.21 -10.13 -16.14
N LYS A 175 7.19 -9.97 -15.32
CA LYS A 175 6.22 -8.90 -15.43
C LYS A 175 6.01 -8.25 -14.06
N SER A 176 6.39 -6.97 -13.92
CA SER A 176 6.05 -6.18 -12.75
C SER A 176 4.53 -6.03 -12.63
N GLY A 177 4.01 -6.09 -11.42
CA GLY A 177 2.60 -5.84 -11.14
C GLY A 177 2.24 -4.37 -11.16
N SER A 178 0.95 -4.09 -11.01
CA SER A 178 0.44 -2.73 -10.88
C SER A 178 0.84 -2.11 -9.54
N ILE A 179 0.55 -0.84 -9.39
CA ILE A 179 0.74 -0.05 -8.15
C ILE A 179 0.13 -0.68 -6.87
N VAL A 180 -0.76 -1.67 -7.01
CA VAL A 180 -1.35 -2.44 -5.90
C VAL A 180 -0.92 -3.91 -5.87
N TRP A 181 -0.15 -4.38 -6.86
CA TRP A 181 0.29 -5.76 -7.01
C TRP A 181 1.79 -5.93 -7.26
N SER A 182 2.55 -4.85 -7.26
CA SER A 182 4.01 -4.88 -7.44
C SER A 182 4.69 -5.61 -6.28
N ASP A 183 5.82 -6.28 -6.54
CA ASP A 183 6.60 -6.95 -5.50
C ASP A 183 8.07 -6.57 -5.68
N VAL A 184 8.67 -6.01 -4.64
CA VAL A 184 10.09 -5.60 -4.66
C VAL A 184 11.07 -6.75 -4.85
N ARG A 185 10.59 -8.01 -4.71
CA ARG A 185 11.37 -9.23 -4.94
C ARG A 185 11.32 -9.69 -6.41
N GLU A 186 10.76 -8.91 -7.32
CA GLU A 186 10.53 -9.29 -8.73
C GLU A 186 11.81 -9.55 -9.53
N LYS A 187 12.98 -9.18 -9.04
CA LYS A 187 14.25 -9.56 -9.64
C LYS A 187 15.00 -10.58 -8.78
N ILE A 188 14.64 -11.84 -8.99
CA ILE A 188 15.41 -12.97 -8.52
C ILE A 188 16.28 -13.42 -9.68
N ASP A 189 17.59 -13.35 -9.52
CA ASP A 189 18.52 -14.02 -10.43
C ASP A 189 18.25 -15.52 -10.34
N LEU A 190 17.96 -16.16 -11.48
CA LEU A 190 17.51 -17.55 -11.59
C LEU A 190 18.65 -18.57 -11.42
N ASP A 191 19.75 -18.21 -10.78
CA ASP A 191 20.75 -19.19 -10.37
C ASP A 191 20.21 -20.02 -9.18
N ASP A 192 20.31 -21.34 -9.27
CA ASP A 192 19.65 -22.39 -8.48
C ASP A 192 19.78 -22.31 -6.94
N SER A 193 20.31 -21.25 -6.39
CA SER A 193 20.31 -20.93 -4.96
C SER A 193 19.29 -19.83 -4.69
N ILE A 194 18.18 -20.20 -4.08
CA ILE A 194 17.08 -19.30 -3.69
C ILE A 194 17.54 -18.40 -2.53
N GLU A 195 18.44 -17.48 -2.80
CA GLU A 195 18.62 -16.31 -1.96
C GLU A 195 17.89 -15.14 -2.62
N TYR A 196 16.87 -14.64 -1.92
CA TYR A 196 16.12 -13.45 -2.33
C TYR A 196 17.02 -12.22 -2.19
N ASN A 197 17.90 -12.00 -3.16
CA ASN A 197 18.69 -10.78 -3.22
C ASN A 197 17.80 -9.64 -3.69
N ILE A 198 17.36 -8.84 -2.72
CA ILE A 198 16.62 -7.63 -2.98
C ILE A 198 17.63 -6.56 -3.36
N ILE A 199 17.85 -6.42 -4.65
CA ILE A 199 18.67 -5.34 -5.18
C ILE A 199 17.76 -4.14 -5.41
N PRO A 200 18.09 -2.95 -4.90
CA PRO A 200 17.42 -1.72 -5.28
C PRO A 200 17.44 -1.59 -6.79
N ASN A 201 16.29 -1.79 -7.41
CA ASN A 201 16.21 -1.89 -8.84
C ASN A 201 16.00 -0.51 -9.46
N ALA A 202 16.70 -0.21 -10.57
CA ALA A 202 16.44 0.98 -11.39
C ALA A 202 14.97 1.06 -11.84
N ASP A 203 14.27 -0.07 -11.95
CA ASP A 203 12.84 -0.13 -12.28
C ASP A 203 11.93 0.54 -11.23
N SER A 204 12.37 0.62 -9.97
CA SER A 204 11.65 1.29 -8.87
C SER A 204 11.98 2.78 -8.71
N ILE A 205 12.84 3.33 -9.56
CA ILE A 205 13.18 4.75 -9.58
C ILE A 205 12.31 5.44 -10.63
N VAL A 206 11.23 6.05 -10.20
CA VAL A 206 10.24 6.68 -11.09
C VAL A 206 10.55 8.17 -11.24
N GLU A 207 10.60 8.64 -12.48
CA GLU A 207 10.84 10.04 -12.79
C GLU A 207 9.81 10.95 -12.11
N GLY A 208 10.27 12.04 -11.54
CA GLY A 208 9.43 13.00 -10.80
C GLY A 208 9.30 12.72 -9.31
N TYR A 209 9.88 11.62 -8.78
CA TYR A 209 9.89 11.29 -7.35
C TYR A 209 11.29 10.95 -6.87
N ASP A 210 11.68 11.48 -5.72
CA ASP A 210 12.98 11.22 -5.10
C ASP A 210 12.98 9.94 -4.26
N TYR A 211 11.81 9.58 -3.71
CA TYR A 211 11.65 8.44 -2.81
C TYR A 211 10.25 7.85 -2.86
N GLN A 212 10.13 6.52 -2.74
CA GLN A 212 8.84 5.83 -2.63
C GLN A 212 8.67 5.19 -1.26
N ILE A 213 7.43 5.21 -0.72
CA ILE A 213 7.07 4.52 0.52
C ILE A 213 5.82 3.67 0.27
N PHE A 214 5.92 2.38 0.55
CA PHE A 214 4.85 1.41 0.27
C PHE A 214 4.88 0.22 1.25
N GLY A 215 3.91 -0.68 1.14
CA GLY A 215 3.75 -1.91 1.91
C GLY A 215 3.72 -3.15 1.03
N HIS A 216 2.66 -3.98 1.14
CA HIS A 216 2.32 -5.13 0.30
C HIS A 216 3.28 -6.32 0.38
N THR A 217 4.57 -6.11 0.19
CA THR A 217 5.57 -7.18 0.23
C THR A 217 5.94 -7.45 1.67
N GLN A 218 5.32 -8.47 2.26
CA GLN A 218 5.47 -8.79 3.69
C GLN A 218 6.93 -8.98 4.10
N GLN A 219 7.33 -8.25 5.13
CA GLN A 219 8.62 -8.36 5.81
C GLN A 219 8.44 -9.12 7.14
N ASN A 220 9.46 -9.85 7.57
CA ASN A 220 9.35 -10.67 8.79
C ASN A 220 9.30 -9.81 10.07
N LYS A 221 10.28 -8.94 10.28
CA LYS A 221 10.39 -8.13 11.51
C LYS A 221 10.69 -6.66 11.24
N ASP A 222 11.57 -6.40 10.29
CA ASP A 222 12.08 -5.07 10.03
C ASP A 222 11.69 -4.61 8.63
N PRO A 223 11.45 -3.32 8.42
CA PRO A 223 11.16 -2.78 7.11
C PRO A 223 12.38 -2.92 6.20
N MET A 224 12.13 -3.00 4.91
CA MET A 224 13.19 -2.92 3.92
C MET A 224 13.34 -1.47 3.49
N ILE A 225 14.51 -0.89 3.76
CA ILE A 225 14.81 0.52 3.49
C ILE A 225 16.04 0.60 2.59
N THR A 226 15.93 1.34 1.50
CA THR A 226 17.02 1.64 0.56
C THR A 226 17.21 3.14 0.45
N ASP A 227 18.10 3.57 -0.43
CA ASP A 227 18.30 4.99 -0.76
C ASP A 227 17.19 5.58 -1.65
N LYS A 228 16.30 4.75 -2.22
CA LYS A 228 15.26 5.14 -3.18
C LYS A 228 13.85 4.79 -2.75
N TRP A 229 13.67 3.83 -1.86
CA TRP A 229 12.37 3.41 -1.40
C TRP A 229 12.40 2.68 -0.04
N ALA A 230 11.24 2.63 0.61
CA ALA A 230 10.99 1.82 1.80
C ALA A 230 9.74 0.97 1.63
N CYS A 231 9.88 -0.36 1.87
CA CYS A 231 8.78 -1.29 2.01
C CYS A 231 8.52 -1.56 3.49
N LEU A 232 7.33 -1.20 3.97
CA LEU A 232 7.01 -1.10 5.39
C LEU A 232 6.06 -2.19 5.90
N ASP A 233 5.66 -3.18 5.10
CA ASP A 233 4.75 -4.26 5.56
C ASP A 233 5.44 -5.20 6.56
N CYS A 234 5.68 -4.70 7.76
CA CYS A 234 6.24 -5.45 8.88
C CYS A 234 5.40 -5.35 10.16
N ARG A 235 4.09 -5.02 10.05
CA ARG A 235 3.12 -4.95 11.16
C ARG A 235 3.40 -3.84 12.19
N LYS A 236 4.06 -2.77 11.77
CA LYS A 236 4.51 -1.67 12.63
C LYS A 236 4.08 -0.33 12.04
N ALA A 237 4.04 0.69 12.87
CA ALA A 237 3.83 2.07 12.43
C ALA A 237 5.17 2.82 12.34
N PHE A 238 5.20 3.86 11.49
CA PHE A 238 6.39 4.65 11.23
C PHE A 238 6.07 6.14 11.26
N ILE A 239 7.07 6.96 11.57
CA ILE A 239 7.03 8.40 11.37
C ILE A 239 8.13 8.78 10.38
N LEU A 240 7.75 9.51 9.35
CA LEU A 240 8.64 10.26 8.48
C LEU A 240 8.68 11.70 8.99
N ASP A 241 9.84 12.16 9.42
CA ASP A 241 10.00 13.50 9.97
C ASP A 241 10.37 14.56 8.90
N GLU A 242 10.51 15.80 9.33
CA GLU A 242 10.83 16.95 8.49
C GLU A 242 12.21 16.89 7.83
N ASP A 243 13.12 16.09 8.34
CA ASP A 243 14.45 15.86 7.77
C ASP A 243 14.45 14.68 6.78
N GLY A 244 13.31 14.00 6.62
CA GLY A 244 13.15 12.81 5.79
C GLY A 244 13.65 11.53 6.45
N VAL A 245 13.79 11.54 7.79
CA VAL A 245 14.19 10.34 8.55
C VAL A 245 12.96 9.50 8.87
N LEU A 246 13.00 8.24 8.45
CA LEU A 246 11.95 7.26 8.70
C LEU A 246 12.26 6.46 9.96
N THR A 247 11.39 6.57 10.98
CA THR A 247 11.57 5.92 12.28
C THR A 247 10.37 5.03 12.61
N GLN A 248 10.62 3.80 13.05
CA GLN A 248 9.60 2.92 13.61
C GLN A 248 9.13 3.43 14.98
N VAL A 249 7.81 3.46 15.21
CA VAL A 249 7.22 4.06 16.44
C VAL A 249 6.31 3.14 17.23
N THR A 250 5.98 1.97 16.71
CA THR A 250 5.29 0.93 17.48
C THR A 250 6.28 -0.16 17.84
N ASP A 251 6.50 -0.37 19.13
CA ASP A 251 7.20 -1.55 19.61
C ASP A 251 6.24 -2.75 19.55
N GLU A 252 6.74 -3.90 19.08
CA GLU A 252 6.06 -5.16 19.32
C GLU A 252 5.97 -5.38 20.83
N LYS A 253 4.82 -5.15 21.44
CA LYS A 253 4.48 -5.89 22.65
C LYS A 253 3.98 -7.25 22.17
N THR A 254 4.92 -8.16 22.04
CA THR A 254 4.65 -9.58 22.12
C THR A 254 4.05 -9.88 23.49
N GLU A 255 2.74 -10.05 23.56
CA GLU A 255 2.08 -10.84 24.59
C GLU A 255 1.23 -11.92 23.91
#